data_35776f05b6ae272564b13284cb696f24
#
_entry.id   35776f05b6ae272564b13284cb696f24
#
_cell.length_a   1.000
_cell.length_b   1.000
_cell.length_c   1.000
_cell.angle_alpha   90.00
_cell.angle_beta   90.00
_cell.angle_gamma   90.00
#
_symmetry.space_group_name_H-M   'P 1'
#
loop_
_entity.id
_entity.type
_entity.pdbx_description
1 polymer ?
#
loop_
_entity_poly.entity_id
_entity_poly.type
_entity_poly.pdbx_seq_one_letter_code
_entity_poly.pdbx_strand_id
1 'polypeptide(L)'
;MSAPAQTHCSARLRIQGEMLPEYAQILTPDAVALVSELVERFAPQRGELLKQRVARQARIDGGELPDFLPETAHIREGDWTIRGIPADLQDRRVEITGPVERKMVINALNANVKVFMADFEDSLAPAWNKVIEGQINLRDAVNGTISYTSPEGKAYTLNADPAVLICRVRGLHLPEKHVTFDGEPIPGGLFDFALYFLHNYQALLAKGSGPYFYVPKLQSHLEGRWWSEVFAWTEDKFGLPRGTIKATVLIETLPAVFEMDELLYQMKDHIVALNCGRWDYIFSYIKTLKNHPDRVLPDRQVVTMDKPFLSAYSRLLIKTCHKRGALAMGGMAAFIPAKDAAINEQVFAKVKADKEREANNGHDGTWVAHPGLADTAMAVFNATIAAGAKNQIGVLREQDAPITATDLLAPCEGERTEAGMRTNIRVALQYLEAWINGNGCVPIYGLMEDAATAEISRTSIWQWIRHGKSLSNGKVVTKELFRQMLAEELEVVKAEVGTARWQAGRFAEAGELMEEITCADTLIDFLTLPGYERL
;
A
#
# COMPACT_ATOMS: atom_id res chain seq x y z
N MET A 1 22.73 -11.84 38.10
CA MET A 1 21.32 -11.47 37.89
C MET A 1 21.28 -9.97 37.62
N SER A 2 21.30 -9.59 36.36
CA SER A 2 21.20 -8.18 35.94
C SER A 2 19.73 -7.76 36.05
N ALA A 3 19.47 -6.64 36.71
CA ALA A 3 18.14 -6.05 36.79
C ALA A 3 17.61 -5.79 35.37
N PRO A 4 16.32 -6.02 35.10
CA PRO A 4 15.73 -5.67 33.80
C PRO A 4 15.88 -4.16 33.58
N ALA A 5 16.32 -3.79 32.40
CA ALA A 5 16.42 -2.39 31.96
C ALA A 5 15.07 -1.70 32.21
N GLN A 6 15.10 -0.59 32.95
CA GLN A 6 13.92 0.22 33.20
C GLN A 6 13.39 0.73 31.84
N THR A 7 12.27 0.19 31.41
CA THR A 7 11.51 0.64 30.26
C THR A 7 11.09 2.09 30.49
N HIS A 8 11.55 3.02 29.66
CA HIS A 8 11.12 4.42 29.67
C HIS A 8 9.66 4.49 29.21
N CYS A 9 8.74 4.38 30.17
CA CYS A 9 7.30 4.51 29.94
C CYS A 9 6.82 5.83 30.51
N SER A 10 5.99 6.56 29.78
CA SER A 10 5.02 7.43 30.45
C SER A 10 4.10 6.52 31.26
N ALA A 11 3.45 7.03 32.31
CA ALA A 11 2.55 6.19 33.11
C ALA A 11 1.43 5.53 32.26
N ARG A 12 1.16 6.05 31.09
CA ARG A 12 0.06 5.66 30.18
C ARG A 12 0.52 4.82 28.97
N LEU A 13 1.73 5.07 28.40
CA LEU A 13 2.26 4.31 27.27
C LEU A 13 3.20 3.21 27.77
N ARG A 14 2.98 1.98 27.32
CA ARG A 14 3.78 0.80 27.68
C ARG A 14 4.23 0.06 26.43
N ILE A 15 5.50 -0.28 26.36
CA ILE A 15 6.07 -1.16 25.36
C ILE A 15 6.04 -2.59 25.92
N GLN A 16 5.35 -3.49 25.21
CA GLN A 16 5.22 -4.91 25.57
C GLN A 16 6.10 -5.80 24.67
N GLY A 17 6.61 -5.27 23.55
CA GLY A 17 7.51 -5.96 22.66
C GLY A 17 8.87 -6.22 23.32
N GLU A 18 9.57 -7.25 22.86
CA GLU A 18 10.92 -7.56 23.32
C GLU A 18 11.86 -6.37 23.10
N MET A 19 12.65 -6.04 24.14
CA MET A 19 13.59 -4.93 24.10
C MET A 19 15.02 -5.45 23.96
N LEU A 20 15.50 -5.54 22.72
CA LEU A 20 16.90 -5.80 22.43
C LEU A 20 17.75 -4.53 22.65
N PRO A 21 19.05 -4.65 23.01
CA PRO A 21 19.90 -3.48 23.26
C PRO A 21 19.95 -2.47 22.11
N GLU A 22 19.91 -2.95 20.86
CA GLU A 22 19.90 -2.12 19.65
C GLU A 22 18.60 -1.36 19.46
N TYR A 23 17.48 -1.80 20.03
CA TYR A 23 16.19 -1.12 19.90
C TYR A 23 16.12 0.18 20.70
N ALA A 24 16.93 0.30 21.77
CA ALA A 24 17.03 1.52 22.57
C ALA A 24 17.48 2.75 21.76
N GLN A 25 18.18 2.54 20.64
CA GLN A 25 18.60 3.63 19.76
C GLN A 25 17.45 4.20 18.90
N ILE A 26 16.33 3.50 18.79
CA ILE A 26 15.10 3.95 18.11
C ILE A 26 14.03 4.31 19.14
N LEU A 27 13.84 3.47 20.16
CA LEU A 27 12.88 3.70 21.22
C LEU A 27 13.49 4.57 22.34
N THR A 28 14.04 5.72 21.93
CA THR A 28 14.61 6.71 22.84
C THR A 28 13.52 7.36 23.70
N PRO A 29 13.86 7.98 24.85
CA PRO A 29 12.88 8.71 25.65
C PRO A 29 12.09 9.75 24.84
N ASP A 30 12.76 10.50 23.95
CA ASP A 30 12.13 11.51 23.11
C ASP A 30 11.18 10.89 22.08
N ALA A 31 11.55 9.72 21.51
CA ALA A 31 10.70 9.00 20.57
C ALA A 31 9.44 8.47 21.27
N VAL A 32 9.60 7.88 22.44
CA VAL A 32 8.47 7.39 23.26
C VAL A 32 7.57 8.53 23.69
N ALA A 33 8.13 9.69 24.06
CA ALA A 33 7.37 10.90 24.39
C ALA A 33 6.57 11.40 23.18
N LEU A 34 7.19 11.48 21.99
CA LEU A 34 6.49 11.90 20.77
C LEU A 34 5.35 10.95 20.41
N VAL A 35 5.59 9.63 20.46
CA VAL A 35 4.53 8.62 20.24
C VAL A 35 3.38 8.83 21.23
N SER A 36 3.69 9.01 22.52
CA SER A 36 2.67 9.21 23.56
C SER A 36 1.81 10.44 23.30
N GLU A 37 2.42 11.57 22.95
CA GLU A 37 1.70 12.82 22.67
C GLU A 37 0.84 12.72 21.40
N LEU A 38 1.35 12.09 20.34
CA LEU A 38 0.59 11.86 19.12
C LEU A 38 -0.60 10.95 19.34
N VAL A 39 -0.42 9.86 20.09
CA VAL A 39 -1.49 8.92 20.41
C VAL A 39 -2.56 9.59 21.28
N GLU A 40 -2.16 10.28 22.35
CA GLU A 40 -3.11 11.00 23.22
C GLU A 40 -3.97 11.98 22.44
N ARG A 41 -3.35 12.73 21.51
CA ARG A 41 -4.02 13.78 20.76
C ARG A 41 -4.88 13.26 19.62
N PHE A 42 -4.40 12.27 18.86
CA PHE A 42 -4.99 11.91 17.57
C PHE A 42 -5.69 10.54 17.53
N ALA A 43 -5.40 9.62 18.46
CA ALA A 43 -6.04 8.31 18.44
C ALA A 43 -7.57 8.37 18.69
N PRO A 44 -8.12 9.24 19.56
CA PRO A 44 -9.56 9.32 19.74
C PRO A 44 -10.29 9.70 18.44
N GLN A 45 -9.81 10.70 17.73
CA GLN A 45 -10.39 11.15 16.45
C GLN A 45 -10.27 10.08 15.37
N ARG A 46 -9.14 9.34 15.31
CA ARG A 46 -9.02 8.16 14.45
C ARG A 46 -10.12 7.15 14.73
N GLY A 47 -10.41 6.88 16.00
CA GLY A 47 -11.49 5.98 16.39
C GLY A 47 -12.86 6.40 15.81
N GLU A 48 -13.17 7.69 15.83
CA GLU A 48 -14.39 8.21 15.23
C GLU A 48 -14.40 8.09 13.69
N LEU A 49 -13.26 8.33 13.03
CA LEU A 49 -13.14 8.13 11.59
C LEU A 49 -13.37 6.67 11.18
N LEU A 50 -12.84 5.72 11.94
CA LEU A 50 -13.10 4.29 11.69
C LEU A 50 -14.57 3.91 11.89
N LYS A 51 -15.26 4.48 12.89
CA LYS A 51 -16.73 4.32 13.05
C LYS A 51 -17.50 4.88 11.85
N GLN A 52 -17.06 6.01 11.29
CA GLN A 52 -17.66 6.59 10.08
C GLN A 52 -17.51 5.67 8.87
N ARG A 53 -16.39 4.94 8.73
CA ARG A 53 -16.24 3.90 7.70
C ARG A 53 -17.31 2.81 7.83
N VAL A 54 -17.54 2.33 9.05
CA VAL A 54 -18.57 1.31 9.33
C VAL A 54 -19.97 1.83 8.99
N ALA A 55 -20.29 3.06 9.40
CA ALA A 55 -21.58 3.68 9.10
C ALA A 55 -21.79 3.90 7.58
N ARG A 56 -20.76 4.34 6.86
CA ARG A 56 -20.81 4.46 5.38
C ARG A 56 -21.05 3.10 4.74
N GLN A 57 -20.28 2.09 5.14
CA GLN A 57 -20.42 0.75 4.59
C GLN A 57 -21.81 0.17 4.81
N ALA A 58 -22.42 0.41 5.98
CA ALA A 58 -23.78 -0.04 6.26
C ALA A 58 -24.82 0.58 5.30
N ARG A 59 -24.66 1.85 4.90
CA ARG A 59 -25.54 2.47 3.89
C ARG A 59 -25.33 1.83 2.52
N ILE A 60 -24.09 1.61 2.13
CA ILE A 60 -23.75 0.96 0.85
C ILE A 60 -24.30 -0.48 0.82
N ASP A 61 -24.15 -1.21 1.90
CA ASP A 61 -24.71 -2.57 2.05
C ASP A 61 -26.24 -2.58 1.98
N GLY A 62 -26.88 -1.47 2.35
CA GLY A 62 -28.31 -1.22 2.22
C GLY A 62 -28.80 -0.76 0.83
N GLY A 63 -27.88 -0.65 -0.15
CA GLY A 63 -28.20 -0.33 -1.54
C GLY A 63 -27.83 1.08 -2.00
N GLU A 64 -27.28 1.95 -1.12
CA GLU A 64 -26.73 3.24 -1.53
C GLU A 64 -25.47 3.00 -2.37
N LEU A 65 -25.33 3.69 -3.50
CA LEU A 65 -24.11 3.66 -4.28
C LEU A 65 -23.24 4.87 -3.94
N PRO A 66 -21.91 4.71 -3.88
CA PRO A 66 -21.00 5.83 -3.72
C PRO A 66 -21.14 6.88 -4.83
N ASP A 67 -21.06 8.15 -4.48
CA ASP A 67 -21.12 9.27 -5.41
C ASP A 67 -20.28 10.44 -4.87
N PHE A 68 -20.04 11.44 -5.72
CA PHE A 68 -19.40 12.69 -5.32
C PHE A 68 -20.25 13.41 -4.28
N LEU A 69 -19.60 13.98 -3.27
CA LEU A 69 -20.28 14.65 -2.16
C LEU A 69 -20.88 15.99 -2.61
N PRO A 70 -22.21 16.20 -2.57
CA PRO A 70 -22.81 17.47 -2.97
C PRO A 70 -22.35 18.65 -2.11
N GLU A 71 -22.17 18.45 -0.83
CA GLU A 71 -21.78 19.48 0.15
C GLU A 71 -20.37 20.04 -0.08
N THR A 72 -19.52 19.31 -0.77
CA THR A 72 -18.14 19.70 -1.09
C THR A 72 -17.94 20.14 -2.55
N ALA A 73 -19.02 20.30 -3.31
CA ALA A 73 -18.98 20.76 -4.71
C ALA A 73 -18.15 22.04 -4.88
N HIS A 74 -18.23 22.98 -3.94
CA HIS A 74 -17.47 24.22 -3.93
C HIS A 74 -15.93 24.01 -3.91
N ILE A 75 -15.45 22.89 -3.36
CA ILE A 75 -14.03 22.53 -3.38
C ILE A 75 -13.64 22.07 -4.80
N ARG A 76 -14.45 21.21 -5.43
CA ARG A 76 -14.19 20.70 -6.77
C ARG A 76 -14.25 21.79 -7.84
N GLU A 77 -15.13 22.77 -7.65
CA GLU A 77 -15.35 23.91 -8.56
C GLU A 77 -14.41 25.08 -8.28
N GLY A 78 -13.87 25.18 -7.06
CA GLY A 78 -13.03 26.29 -6.63
C GLY A 78 -11.68 26.37 -7.36
N ASP A 79 -11.14 27.59 -7.43
CA ASP A 79 -9.82 27.88 -7.99
C ASP A 79 -8.78 27.89 -6.84
N TRP A 80 -8.08 26.77 -6.71
CA TRP A 80 -7.04 26.57 -5.70
C TRP A 80 -6.03 25.52 -6.18
N THR A 81 -4.81 25.58 -5.64
CA THR A 81 -3.74 24.60 -5.88
C THR A 81 -3.07 24.19 -4.57
N ILE A 82 -2.29 23.12 -4.62
CA ILE A 82 -1.44 22.71 -3.50
C ILE A 82 -0.29 23.71 -3.31
N ARG A 83 0.34 23.70 -2.14
CA ARG A 83 1.44 24.64 -1.79
C ARG A 83 2.66 24.51 -2.70
N GLY A 84 2.93 23.35 -3.24
CA GLY A 84 4.04 23.09 -4.15
C GLY A 84 4.79 21.80 -3.85
N ILE A 85 5.65 21.43 -4.79
CA ILE A 85 6.39 20.17 -4.80
C ILE A 85 7.88 20.47 -4.57
N PRO A 86 8.55 19.83 -3.61
CA PRO A 86 10.00 19.96 -3.41
C PRO A 86 10.82 19.65 -4.66
N ALA A 87 12.00 20.22 -4.76
CA ALA A 87 12.85 20.09 -5.95
C ALA A 87 13.26 18.66 -6.27
N ASP A 88 13.51 17.86 -5.25
CA ASP A 88 13.90 16.44 -5.33
C ASP A 88 12.70 15.51 -5.62
N LEU A 89 11.45 15.99 -5.48
CA LEU A 89 10.23 15.26 -5.85
C LEU A 89 9.62 15.70 -7.19
N GLN A 90 10.27 16.60 -7.95
CA GLN A 90 9.77 17.03 -9.26
C GLN A 90 9.87 15.94 -10.33
N ASP A 91 10.86 15.06 -10.23
CA ASP A 91 11.05 13.93 -11.13
C ASP A 91 10.78 12.62 -10.38
N ARG A 92 9.64 12.01 -10.69
CA ARG A 92 9.17 10.76 -10.09
C ARG A 92 8.83 9.71 -11.16
N ARG A 93 9.51 9.74 -12.29
CA ARG A 93 9.19 8.87 -13.46
C ARG A 93 9.10 7.40 -13.12
N VAL A 94 10.00 6.89 -12.28
CA VAL A 94 9.96 5.52 -11.77
C VAL A 94 10.24 5.51 -10.30
N GLU A 95 9.40 4.83 -9.56
CA GLU A 95 9.55 4.54 -8.15
C GLU A 95 9.63 3.03 -7.94
N ILE A 96 10.39 2.61 -6.95
CA ILE A 96 10.41 1.22 -6.49
C ILE A 96 9.81 1.14 -5.10
N THR A 97 9.04 0.07 -4.84
CA THR A 97 8.53 -0.24 -3.51
C THR A 97 9.20 -1.50 -2.98
N GLY A 98 9.32 -1.59 -1.67
CA GLY A 98 9.84 -2.79 -1.01
C GLY A 98 9.86 -2.67 0.50
N PRO A 99 9.97 -3.81 1.20
CA PRO A 99 9.99 -3.85 2.66
C PRO A 99 11.24 -3.17 3.23
N VAL A 100 11.18 -2.83 4.50
CA VAL A 100 12.23 -2.10 5.23
C VAL A 100 13.39 -2.98 5.70
N GLU A 101 13.56 -4.17 5.14
CA GLU A 101 14.66 -5.07 5.43
C GLU A 101 15.99 -4.53 4.90
N ARG A 102 17.06 -4.67 5.67
CA ARG A 102 18.35 -4.00 5.46
C ARG A 102 18.91 -4.15 4.03
N LYS A 103 18.98 -5.38 3.51
CA LYS A 103 19.45 -5.65 2.15
C LYS A 103 18.51 -5.05 1.10
N MET A 104 17.20 -5.13 1.32
CA MET A 104 16.20 -4.61 0.39
C MET A 104 16.25 -3.09 0.30
N VAL A 105 16.41 -2.40 1.43
CA VAL A 105 16.60 -0.94 1.49
C VAL A 105 17.80 -0.51 0.65
N ILE A 106 18.97 -1.17 0.81
CA ILE A 106 20.17 -0.85 0.04
C ILE A 106 19.94 -1.06 -1.46
N ASN A 107 19.36 -2.21 -1.84
CA ASN A 107 19.13 -2.54 -3.25
C ASN A 107 18.12 -1.57 -3.90
N ALA A 108 17.07 -1.19 -3.19
CA ALA A 108 16.05 -0.28 -3.69
C ALA A 108 16.59 1.15 -3.87
N LEU A 109 17.33 1.65 -2.89
CA LEU A 109 17.97 2.98 -2.97
C LEU A 109 19.03 3.06 -4.07
N ASN A 110 19.68 1.95 -4.40
CA ASN A 110 20.69 1.86 -5.45
C ASN A 110 20.10 1.54 -6.84
N ALA A 111 18.82 1.24 -6.95
CA ALA A 111 18.18 0.95 -8.23
C ALA A 111 18.14 2.20 -9.12
N ASN A 112 18.06 2.00 -10.45
CA ASN A 112 17.92 3.10 -11.40
C ASN A 112 16.47 3.67 -11.37
N VAL A 113 16.10 4.23 -10.25
CA VAL A 113 14.79 4.83 -9.99
C VAL A 113 14.96 6.23 -9.37
N LYS A 114 13.90 7.02 -9.38
CA LYS A 114 13.92 8.36 -8.76
C LYS A 114 13.59 8.31 -7.28
N VAL A 115 12.71 7.39 -6.89
CA VAL A 115 12.21 7.28 -5.52
C VAL A 115 12.19 5.82 -5.08
N PHE A 116 12.56 5.59 -3.83
CA PHE A 116 12.27 4.35 -3.11
C PHE A 116 11.18 4.62 -2.07
N MET A 117 10.07 3.91 -2.18
CA MET A 117 9.05 3.85 -1.14
C MET A 117 9.35 2.70 -0.20
N ALA A 118 9.88 3.03 0.97
CA ALA A 118 10.12 2.08 2.06
C ALA A 118 8.80 1.78 2.78
N ASP A 119 8.43 0.52 2.83
CA ASP A 119 7.08 0.11 3.13
C ASP A 119 6.95 -0.63 4.46
N PHE A 120 6.22 -0.02 5.42
CA PHE A 120 5.80 -0.66 6.68
C PHE A 120 4.41 -1.30 6.58
N GLU A 121 3.74 -1.22 5.45
CA GLU A 121 2.37 -1.70 5.26
C GLU A 121 2.32 -3.01 4.47
N ASP A 122 1.94 -2.98 3.19
CA ASP A 122 1.57 -4.18 2.42
C ASP A 122 2.75 -5.12 2.12
N SER A 123 3.96 -4.58 1.98
CA SER A 123 5.16 -5.40 1.73
C SER A 123 5.79 -5.94 3.01
N LEU A 124 5.30 -5.56 4.19
CA LEU A 124 5.83 -6.00 5.48
C LEU A 124 4.78 -6.78 6.26
N ALA A 125 5.13 -7.96 6.74
CA ALA A 125 4.42 -8.56 7.86
C ALA A 125 4.96 -7.89 9.14
N PRO A 126 4.12 -7.12 9.89
CA PRO A 126 4.60 -6.17 10.90
C PRO A 126 4.91 -6.85 12.25
N ALA A 127 5.74 -7.88 12.23
CA ALA A 127 6.34 -8.43 13.43
C ALA A 127 7.17 -7.35 14.15
N TRP A 128 7.17 -7.39 15.49
CA TRP A 128 7.82 -6.35 16.30
C TRP A 128 9.26 -6.07 15.89
N ASN A 129 10.07 -7.12 15.76
CA ASN A 129 11.45 -6.98 15.31
C ASN A 129 11.57 -6.32 13.93
N LYS A 130 10.72 -6.71 12.98
CA LYS A 130 10.71 -6.15 11.62
C LYS A 130 10.39 -4.66 11.62
N VAL A 131 9.46 -4.23 12.44
CA VAL A 131 9.09 -2.81 12.56
C VAL A 131 10.24 -1.99 13.15
N ILE A 132 10.86 -2.44 14.25
CA ILE A 132 11.94 -1.68 14.89
C ILE A 132 13.23 -1.74 14.08
N GLU A 133 13.62 -2.91 13.58
CA GLU A 133 14.79 -3.05 12.69
C GLU A 133 14.61 -2.24 11.40
N GLY A 134 13.38 -2.15 10.87
CA GLY A 134 13.05 -1.30 9.74
C GLY A 134 13.37 0.18 10.01
N GLN A 135 13.02 0.69 11.18
CA GLN A 135 13.35 2.06 11.57
C GLN A 135 14.87 2.27 11.71
N ILE A 136 15.60 1.29 12.26
CA ILE A 136 17.07 1.30 12.30
C ILE A 136 17.63 1.37 10.88
N ASN A 137 17.13 0.53 9.98
CA ASN A 137 17.61 0.44 8.60
C ASN A 137 17.39 1.76 7.85
N LEU A 138 16.23 2.39 8.00
CA LEU A 138 15.94 3.67 7.36
C LEU A 138 16.79 4.81 7.93
N ARG A 139 17.00 4.84 9.25
CA ARG A 139 17.89 5.82 9.89
C ARG A 139 19.33 5.67 9.38
N ASP A 140 19.83 4.45 9.32
CA ASP A 140 21.19 4.16 8.83
C ASP A 140 21.31 4.52 7.33
N ALA A 141 20.25 4.30 6.54
CA ALA A 141 20.21 4.70 5.13
C ALA A 141 20.23 6.22 4.96
N VAL A 142 19.42 6.94 5.73
CA VAL A 142 19.39 8.41 5.71
C VAL A 142 20.75 8.99 6.13
N ASN A 143 21.43 8.38 7.10
CA ASN A 143 22.76 8.80 7.54
C ASN A 143 23.89 8.34 6.60
N GLY A 144 23.61 7.49 5.61
CA GLY A 144 24.62 6.95 4.69
C GLY A 144 25.52 5.90 5.33
N THR A 145 25.14 5.33 6.46
CA THR A 145 25.91 4.34 7.23
C THR A 145 25.42 2.91 7.04
N ILE A 146 24.32 2.72 6.32
CA ILE A 146 23.75 1.39 6.08
C ILE A 146 24.72 0.52 5.29
N SER A 147 24.97 -0.69 5.78
CA SER A 147 25.73 -1.72 5.09
C SER A 147 25.17 -3.09 5.44
N TYR A 148 25.38 -4.05 4.55
CA TYR A 148 24.98 -5.44 4.77
C TYR A 148 26.00 -6.37 4.13
N THR A 149 26.38 -7.43 4.82
CA THR A 149 27.22 -8.49 4.25
C THR A 149 26.39 -9.77 4.21
N SER A 150 26.26 -10.37 3.02
CA SER A 150 25.50 -11.61 2.89
C SER A 150 26.25 -12.78 3.52
N PRO A 151 25.59 -13.93 3.82
CA PRO A 151 26.24 -15.13 4.33
C PRO A 151 27.39 -15.64 3.44
N GLU A 152 27.30 -15.37 2.14
CA GLU A 152 28.34 -15.71 1.14
C GLU A 152 29.48 -14.67 1.09
N GLY A 153 29.49 -13.67 1.96
CA GLY A 153 30.54 -12.66 2.07
C GLY A 153 30.41 -11.47 1.09
N LYS A 154 29.29 -11.36 0.35
CA LYS A 154 29.08 -10.20 -0.55
C LYS A 154 28.66 -8.98 0.26
N ALA A 155 29.41 -7.88 0.11
CA ALA A 155 29.10 -6.60 0.75
C ALA A 155 28.12 -5.78 -0.11
N TYR A 156 27.21 -5.08 0.57
CA TYR A 156 26.22 -4.14 0.02
C TYR A 156 26.35 -2.83 0.77
N THR A 157 26.46 -1.73 0.05
CA THR A 157 26.51 -0.35 0.57
C THR A 157 25.72 0.57 -0.36
N LEU A 158 25.43 1.79 0.07
CA LEU A 158 24.79 2.78 -0.80
C LEU A 158 25.76 3.33 -1.85
N ASN A 159 25.21 3.61 -3.01
CA ASN A 159 25.85 4.41 -4.04
C ASN A 159 25.97 5.88 -3.61
N ALA A 160 26.74 6.67 -4.36
CA ALA A 160 26.93 8.08 -4.06
C ALA A 160 25.65 8.92 -4.24
N ASP A 161 24.76 8.52 -5.13
CA ASP A 161 23.51 9.21 -5.44
C ASP A 161 22.35 8.21 -5.36
N PRO A 162 21.88 7.90 -4.15
CA PRO A 162 20.75 7.01 -3.94
C PRO A 162 19.43 7.69 -4.30
N ALA A 163 18.40 6.88 -4.60
CA ALA A 163 17.04 7.37 -4.82
C ALA A 163 16.49 8.15 -3.61
N VAL A 164 15.56 9.07 -3.87
CA VAL A 164 14.86 9.78 -2.79
C VAL A 164 14.03 8.79 -1.97
N LEU A 165 14.12 8.90 -0.65
CA LEU A 165 13.42 8.01 0.28
C LEU A 165 12.05 8.59 0.66
N ILE A 166 10.99 7.81 0.50
CA ILE A 166 9.65 8.08 1.01
C ILE A 166 9.22 6.90 1.90
N CYS A 167 8.69 7.17 3.09
CA CYS A 167 8.24 6.14 4.02
C CYS A 167 6.73 5.92 3.90
N ARG A 168 6.28 4.69 3.58
CA ARG A 168 4.86 4.33 3.70
C ARG A 168 4.59 3.79 5.09
N VAL A 169 3.78 4.54 5.83
CA VAL A 169 3.32 4.15 7.17
C VAL A 169 2.16 3.17 7.09
N ARG A 170 1.90 2.42 8.14
CA ARG A 170 0.73 1.53 8.21
C ARG A 170 -0.58 2.31 8.12
N GLY A 171 -1.58 1.69 7.48
CA GLY A 171 -2.92 2.26 7.32
C GLY A 171 -3.65 2.50 8.64
N LEU A 172 -4.66 3.40 8.62
CA LEU A 172 -5.43 3.78 9.81
C LEU A 172 -6.09 2.61 10.54
N HIS A 173 -6.37 1.51 9.84
CA HIS A 173 -7.01 0.32 10.41
C HIS A 173 -6.05 -0.57 11.19
N LEU A 174 -4.72 -0.46 10.99
CA LEU A 174 -3.72 -1.33 11.60
C LEU A 174 -3.28 -0.82 12.98
N PRO A 175 -3.34 -1.65 14.03
CA PRO A 175 -2.77 -1.35 15.32
C PRO A 175 -1.28 -1.73 15.39
N GLU A 176 -0.57 -1.21 16.40
CA GLU A 176 0.69 -1.74 16.91
C GLU A 176 0.41 -2.43 18.24
N LYS A 177 0.26 -3.76 18.21
CA LYS A 177 -0.17 -4.53 19.39
C LYS A 177 0.87 -4.61 20.52
N HIS A 178 2.15 -4.37 20.17
CA HIS A 178 3.24 -4.43 21.15
C HIS A 178 3.46 -3.11 21.90
N VAL A 179 2.69 -2.08 21.56
CA VAL A 179 2.70 -0.81 22.28
C VAL A 179 1.27 -0.43 22.65
N THR A 180 1.03 -0.20 23.94
CA THR A 180 -0.29 0.16 24.45
C THR A 180 -0.29 1.54 25.08
N PHE A 181 -1.42 2.23 24.97
CA PHE A 181 -1.70 3.49 25.65
C PHE A 181 -3.01 3.34 26.43
N ASP A 182 -2.96 3.54 27.75
CA ASP A 182 -4.05 3.24 28.66
C ASP A 182 -4.57 1.79 28.55
N GLY A 183 -3.71 0.86 28.16
CA GLY A 183 -4.04 -0.57 28.01
C GLY A 183 -4.50 -0.98 26.61
N GLU A 184 -4.80 -0.04 25.72
CA GLU A 184 -5.24 -0.33 24.34
C GLU A 184 -4.08 -0.24 23.35
N PRO A 185 -4.01 -1.12 22.32
CA PRO A 185 -3.04 -1.02 21.24
C PRO A 185 -3.09 0.33 20.54
N ILE A 186 -1.93 0.90 20.24
CA ILE A 186 -1.84 2.21 19.58
C ILE A 186 -2.03 2.11 18.05
N PRO A 187 -2.37 3.21 17.35
CA PRO A 187 -2.36 3.25 15.89
C PRO A 187 -0.97 3.00 15.32
N GLY A 188 -0.82 1.93 14.50
CA GLY A 188 0.46 1.57 13.90
C GLY A 188 1.05 2.69 13.03
N GLY A 189 0.20 3.37 12.25
CA GLY A 189 0.64 4.47 11.40
C GLY A 189 1.22 5.66 12.16
N LEU A 190 0.70 6.00 13.35
CA LEU A 190 1.27 7.04 14.20
C LEU A 190 2.63 6.62 14.78
N PHE A 191 2.77 5.34 15.12
CA PHE A 191 4.03 4.77 15.61
C PHE A 191 5.11 4.84 14.53
N ASP A 192 4.80 4.37 13.32
CA ASP A 192 5.72 4.40 12.18
C ASP A 192 6.13 5.84 11.83
N PHE A 193 5.14 6.75 11.78
CA PHE A 193 5.36 8.16 11.51
C PHE A 193 6.29 8.81 12.53
N ALA A 194 5.99 8.65 13.82
CA ALA A 194 6.74 9.30 14.90
C ALA A 194 8.22 8.87 14.89
N LEU A 195 8.47 7.56 14.77
CA LEU A 195 9.83 7.03 14.78
C LEU A 195 10.61 7.46 13.53
N TYR A 196 10.01 7.30 12.33
CA TYR A 196 10.68 7.71 11.10
C TYR A 196 10.96 9.22 11.09
N PHE A 197 9.97 10.05 11.44
CA PHE A 197 10.13 11.49 11.49
C PHE A 197 11.25 11.90 12.43
N LEU A 198 11.16 11.50 13.71
CA LEU A 198 12.07 11.98 14.74
C LEU A 198 13.53 11.64 14.44
N HIS A 199 13.79 10.42 13.96
CA HIS A 199 15.16 9.97 13.74
C HIS A 199 15.77 10.48 12.44
N ASN A 200 14.98 11.02 11.50
CA ASN A 200 15.45 11.30 10.16
C ASN A 200 15.30 12.76 9.70
N TYR A 201 14.35 13.55 10.25
CA TYR A 201 13.97 14.83 9.68
C TYR A 201 15.15 15.81 9.57
N GLN A 202 16.01 15.89 10.58
CA GLN A 202 17.16 16.82 10.56
C GLN A 202 18.17 16.44 9.49
N ALA A 203 18.52 15.17 9.40
CA ALA A 203 19.48 14.68 8.42
C ALA A 203 18.95 14.80 6.98
N LEU A 204 17.65 14.56 6.77
CA LEU A 204 16.99 14.75 5.48
C LEU A 204 17.00 16.22 5.06
N LEU A 205 16.62 17.14 5.95
CA LEU A 205 16.65 18.58 5.68
C LEU A 205 18.07 19.09 5.40
N ALA A 206 19.06 18.60 6.13
CA ALA A 206 20.47 18.95 5.90
C ALA A 206 20.98 18.51 4.52
N LYS A 207 20.36 17.50 3.91
CA LYS A 207 20.65 17.01 2.55
C LYS A 207 19.83 17.72 1.46
N GLY A 208 18.98 18.68 1.82
CA GLY A 208 18.10 19.37 0.87
C GLY A 208 16.87 18.54 0.45
N SER A 209 16.57 17.47 1.20
CA SER A 209 15.37 16.65 1.08
C SER A 209 14.39 16.95 2.22
N GLY A 210 13.48 16.06 2.55
CA GLY A 210 12.54 16.22 3.66
C GLY A 210 11.97 14.92 4.19
N PRO A 211 11.23 14.98 5.32
CA PRO A 211 10.48 13.84 5.84
C PRO A 211 9.24 13.60 4.98
N TYR A 212 9.38 12.69 4.02
CA TYR A 212 8.34 12.37 3.03
C TYR A 212 7.64 11.06 3.35
N PHE A 213 6.31 11.06 3.17
CA PHE A 213 5.46 9.92 3.50
C PHE A 213 4.56 9.51 2.34
N TYR A 214 4.28 8.20 2.26
CA TYR A 214 3.14 7.66 1.57
C TYR A 214 2.05 7.34 2.60
N VAL A 215 0.82 7.80 2.34
CA VAL A 215 -0.33 7.58 3.22
C VAL A 215 -1.30 6.62 2.54
N PRO A 216 -1.47 5.40 3.09
CA PRO A 216 -2.28 4.37 2.45
C PRO A 216 -3.73 4.36 2.94
N LYS A 217 -4.60 3.74 2.13
CA LYS A 217 -5.93 3.24 2.47
C LYS A 217 -6.88 4.26 3.11
N LEU A 218 -6.75 5.54 2.74
CA LEU A 218 -7.73 6.55 3.12
C LEU A 218 -9.06 6.28 2.40
N GLN A 219 -10.17 6.50 3.11
CA GLN A 219 -11.52 6.35 2.57
C GLN A 219 -12.29 7.67 2.48
N SER A 220 -11.78 8.74 3.08
CA SER A 220 -12.42 10.06 3.03
C SER A 220 -11.41 11.20 3.15
N HIS A 221 -11.82 12.38 2.69
CA HIS A 221 -11.06 13.61 2.86
C HIS A 221 -10.89 14.00 4.35
N LEU A 222 -11.78 13.56 5.24
CA LEU A 222 -11.66 13.78 6.69
C LEU A 222 -10.48 13.01 7.28
N GLU A 223 -10.18 11.84 6.74
CA GLU A 223 -8.98 11.08 7.11
C GLU A 223 -7.71 11.77 6.59
N GLY A 224 -7.78 12.37 5.39
CA GLY A 224 -6.71 13.23 4.87
C GLY A 224 -6.49 14.47 5.75
N ARG A 225 -7.57 15.13 6.20
CA ARG A 225 -7.49 16.22 7.16
C ARG A 225 -6.81 15.81 8.45
N TRP A 226 -7.16 14.64 8.99
CA TRP A 226 -6.54 14.11 10.19
C TRP A 226 -5.02 13.96 10.04
N TRP A 227 -4.52 13.40 8.93
CA TRP A 227 -3.09 13.34 8.65
C TRP A 227 -2.46 14.74 8.50
N SER A 228 -3.15 15.66 7.84
CA SER A 228 -2.67 17.05 7.72
C SER A 228 -2.53 17.72 9.09
N GLU A 229 -3.46 17.47 10.00
CA GLU A 229 -3.40 17.96 11.40
C GLU A 229 -2.25 17.31 12.19
N VAL A 230 -1.98 16.02 12.00
CA VAL A 230 -0.81 15.32 12.57
C VAL A 230 0.49 15.97 12.09
N PHE A 231 0.63 16.20 10.80
CA PHE A 231 1.81 16.83 10.22
C PHE A 231 1.97 18.26 10.71
N ALA A 232 0.90 19.04 10.68
CA ALA A 232 0.89 20.43 11.13
C ALA A 232 1.30 20.57 12.59
N TRP A 233 0.73 19.75 13.47
CA TRP A 233 1.08 19.73 14.89
C TRP A 233 2.56 19.35 15.10
N THR A 234 3.04 18.37 14.35
CA THR A 234 4.45 17.95 14.42
C THR A 234 5.40 19.06 13.97
N GLU A 235 5.10 19.73 12.86
CA GLU A 235 5.87 20.86 12.38
C GLU A 235 5.92 21.99 13.43
N ASP A 236 4.78 22.32 14.03
CA ASP A 236 4.70 23.36 15.08
C ASP A 236 5.52 22.98 16.31
N LYS A 237 5.43 21.71 16.76
CA LYS A 237 6.19 21.18 17.89
C LYS A 237 7.71 21.27 17.69
N PHE A 238 8.18 21.03 16.48
CA PHE A 238 9.61 21.05 16.14
C PHE A 238 10.09 22.37 15.54
N GLY A 239 9.22 23.39 15.48
CA GLY A 239 9.55 24.71 14.95
C GLY A 239 9.87 24.72 13.46
N LEU A 240 9.27 23.80 12.70
CA LEU A 240 9.46 23.65 11.26
C LEU A 240 8.45 24.51 10.48
N PRO A 241 8.85 25.05 9.32
CA PRO A 241 7.91 25.73 8.43
C PRO A 241 6.76 24.81 8.01
N ARG A 242 5.54 25.36 7.91
CA ARG A 242 4.39 24.64 7.41
C ARG A 242 4.64 24.08 6.02
N GLY A 243 4.41 22.77 5.82
CA GLY A 243 4.65 22.07 4.57
C GLY A 243 6.09 21.55 4.40
N THR A 244 6.86 21.46 5.47
CA THR A 244 8.15 20.75 5.52
C THR A 244 7.92 19.24 5.37
N ILE A 245 6.93 18.69 6.06
CA ILE A 245 6.47 17.31 5.87
C ILE A 245 5.69 17.24 4.58
N LYS A 246 6.01 16.28 3.71
CA LYS A 246 5.27 16.05 2.47
C LYS A 246 4.69 14.66 2.41
N ALA A 247 3.54 14.56 1.75
CA ALA A 247 2.84 13.30 1.58
C ALA A 247 2.41 13.05 0.14
N THR A 248 2.43 11.80 -0.25
CA THR A 248 1.69 11.24 -1.38
C THR A 248 0.58 10.36 -0.83
N VAL A 249 -0.64 10.52 -1.31
CA VAL A 249 -1.77 9.68 -0.88
C VAL A 249 -2.07 8.64 -1.95
N LEU A 250 -2.21 7.38 -1.52
CA LEU A 250 -2.71 6.33 -2.40
C LEU A 250 -4.24 6.44 -2.50
N ILE A 251 -4.73 6.68 -3.71
CA ILE A 251 -6.15 6.51 -4.02
C ILE A 251 -6.36 5.04 -4.37
N GLU A 252 -6.62 4.27 -3.37
CA GLU A 252 -6.67 2.81 -3.45
C GLU A 252 -7.91 2.22 -2.77
N THR A 253 -8.84 3.09 -2.38
CA THR A 253 -10.15 2.68 -1.90
C THR A 253 -11.24 3.27 -2.76
N LEU A 254 -12.30 2.52 -3.01
CA LEU A 254 -13.41 2.98 -3.84
C LEU A 254 -14.08 4.26 -3.27
N PRO A 255 -14.28 4.43 -1.96
CA PRO A 255 -14.81 5.69 -1.44
C PRO A 255 -13.92 6.89 -1.72
N ALA A 256 -12.61 6.76 -1.66
CA ALA A 256 -11.68 7.88 -1.83
C ALA A 256 -11.65 8.44 -3.26
N VAL A 257 -12.01 7.63 -4.28
CA VAL A 257 -12.02 8.13 -5.66
C VAL A 257 -13.02 9.27 -5.88
N PHE A 258 -14.09 9.28 -5.10
CA PHE A 258 -15.12 10.34 -5.13
C PHE A 258 -14.72 11.60 -4.35
N GLU A 259 -13.63 11.54 -3.59
CA GLU A 259 -13.20 12.62 -2.69
C GLU A 259 -11.75 13.09 -2.98
N MET A 260 -11.25 12.90 -4.23
CA MET A 260 -9.85 13.22 -4.55
C MET A 260 -9.54 14.72 -4.47
N ASP A 261 -10.43 15.58 -4.99
CA ASP A 261 -10.28 17.05 -4.86
C ASP A 261 -10.27 17.46 -3.39
N GLU A 262 -11.19 16.89 -2.61
CA GLU A 262 -11.34 17.17 -1.19
C GLU A 262 -10.12 16.70 -0.38
N LEU A 263 -9.56 15.52 -0.71
CA LEU A 263 -8.32 15.03 -0.11
C LEU A 263 -7.16 15.97 -0.38
N LEU A 264 -6.97 16.37 -1.65
CA LEU A 264 -5.95 17.34 -2.02
C LEU A 264 -6.14 18.67 -1.28
N TYR A 265 -7.38 19.14 -1.15
CA TYR A 265 -7.70 20.39 -0.47
C TYR A 265 -7.39 20.35 1.02
N GLN A 266 -7.79 19.29 1.71
CA GLN A 266 -7.54 19.12 3.15
C GLN A 266 -6.04 19.01 3.46
N MET A 267 -5.29 18.45 2.51
CA MET A 267 -3.84 18.23 2.69
C MET A 267 -2.98 19.23 1.90
N LYS A 268 -3.54 20.31 1.35
CA LYS A 268 -2.87 21.19 0.37
C LYS A 268 -1.52 21.75 0.80
N ASP A 269 -1.26 21.86 2.09
CA ASP A 269 0.04 22.32 2.61
C ASP A 269 1.11 21.21 2.57
N HIS A 270 0.69 19.95 2.64
CA HIS A 270 1.57 18.80 2.80
C HIS A 270 1.60 17.88 1.57
N ILE A 271 0.52 17.81 0.80
CA ILE A 271 0.41 16.87 -0.31
C ILE A 271 1.21 17.30 -1.52
N VAL A 272 1.79 16.32 -2.24
CA VAL A 272 2.53 16.53 -3.49
C VAL A 272 2.00 15.70 -4.64
N ALA A 273 1.34 14.57 -4.36
CA ALA A 273 0.85 13.65 -5.37
C ALA A 273 -0.30 12.78 -4.87
N LEU A 274 -1.09 12.26 -5.81
CA LEU A 274 -1.92 11.08 -5.62
C LEU A 274 -1.34 9.91 -6.43
N ASN A 275 -1.53 8.68 -5.95
CA ASN A 275 -1.07 7.47 -6.61
C ASN A 275 -2.24 6.54 -6.93
N CYS A 276 -2.23 5.93 -8.12
CA CYS A 276 -3.14 4.87 -8.53
C CYS A 276 -2.78 3.54 -7.88
N GLY A 277 -3.19 3.29 -6.65
CA GLY A 277 -3.01 2.01 -5.95
C GLY A 277 -3.97 0.94 -6.48
N ARG A 278 -3.78 0.50 -7.72
CA ARG A 278 -4.76 -0.28 -8.50
C ARG A 278 -5.14 -1.63 -7.87
N TRP A 279 -4.21 -2.31 -7.24
CA TRP A 279 -4.47 -3.63 -6.65
C TRP A 279 -5.42 -3.51 -5.46
N ASP A 280 -5.12 -2.63 -4.52
CA ASP A 280 -6.02 -2.30 -3.42
C ASP A 280 -7.34 -1.70 -3.90
N TYR A 281 -7.32 -0.91 -4.98
CA TYR A 281 -8.55 -0.34 -5.55
C TYR A 281 -9.49 -1.42 -6.09
N ILE A 282 -8.96 -2.46 -6.76
CA ILE A 282 -9.73 -3.63 -7.19
C ILE A 282 -10.29 -4.37 -5.97
N PHE A 283 -9.47 -4.62 -4.96
CA PHE A 283 -9.91 -5.20 -3.69
C PHE A 283 -11.01 -4.35 -3.04
N SER A 284 -10.81 -3.04 -2.98
CA SER A 284 -11.78 -2.12 -2.39
C SER A 284 -13.10 -2.07 -3.17
N TYR A 285 -13.07 -2.22 -4.49
CA TYR A 285 -14.28 -2.35 -5.30
C TYR A 285 -15.10 -3.57 -4.86
N ILE A 286 -14.46 -4.74 -4.72
CA ILE A 286 -15.11 -5.96 -4.21
C ILE A 286 -15.67 -5.72 -2.80
N LYS A 287 -14.83 -5.21 -1.89
CA LYS A 287 -15.17 -5.00 -0.48
C LYS A 287 -16.32 -4.02 -0.29
N THR A 288 -16.25 -2.87 -0.96
CA THR A 288 -17.24 -1.80 -0.84
C THR A 288 -18.59 -2.23 -1.41
N LEU A 289 -18.56 -2.91 -2.57
CA LEU A 289 -19.77 -3.35 -3.28
C LEU A 289 -20.12 -4.83 -3.02
N LYS A 290 -19.66 -5.38 -1.91
CA LYS A 290 -19.77 -6.81 -1.58
C LYS A 290 -21.19 -7.37 -1.58
N ASN A 291 -22.20 -6.54 -1.33
CA ASN A 291 -23.62 -6.90 -1.31
C ASN A 291 -24.37 -6.53 -2.60
N HIS A 292 -23.68 -6.03 -3.63
CA HIS A 292 -24.28 -5.67 -4.92
C HIS A 292 -24.04 -6.79 -5.95
N PRO A 293 -25.08 -7.60 -6.31
CA PRO A 293 -24.93 -8.80 -7.14
C PRO A 293 -24.56 -8.51 -8.60
N ASP A 294 -24.74 -7.27 -9.05
CA ASP A 294 -24.41 -6.76 -10.38
C ASP A 294 -22.98 -6.16 -10.46
N ARG A 295 -22.21 -6.20 -9.34
CA ARG A 295 -20.85 -5.68 -9.23
C ARG A 295 -19.82 -6.78 -8.94
N VAL A 296 -20.14 -8.03 -9.21
CA VAL A 296 -19.26 -9.19 -8.97
C VAL A 296 -18.21 -9.29 -10.05
N LEU A 297 -16.93 -9.23 -9.67
CA LEU A 297 -15.81 -9.27 -10.59
C LEU A 297 -15.58 -10.67 -11.20
N PRO A 298 -15.00 -10.75 -12.43
CA PRO A 298 -14.53 -11.99 -13.05
C PRO A 298 -13.19 -12.48 -12.46
N ASP A 299 -12.53 -13.41 -13.17
CA ASP A 299 -11.18 -13.85 -12.84
C ASP A 299 -10.21 -12.68 -12.69
N ARG A 300 -9.35 -12.72 -11.67
CA ARG A 300 -8.40 -11.66 -11.31
C ARG A 300 -7.59 -11.12 -12.51
N GLN A 301 -7.13 -12.01 -13.38
CA GLN A 301 -6.32 -11.67 -14.54
C GLN A 301 -7.04 -10.89 -15.63
N VAL A 302 -8.38 -10.91 -15.62
CA VAL A 302 -9.21 -10.17 -16.58
C VAL A 302 -9.42 -8.72 -16.14
N VAL A 303 -9.23 -8.42 -14.85
CA VAL A 303 -9.46 -7.10 -14.26
C VAL A 303 -8.21 -6.23 -14.44
N THR A 304 -8.07 -5.67 -15.63
CA THR A 304 -6.91 -4.86 -16.07
C THR A 304 -7.27 -3.37 -16.21
N MET A 305 -6.27 -2.49 -16.28
CA MET A 305 -6.46 -1.02 -16.26
C MET A 305 -7.19 -0.45 -17.48
N ASP A 306 -7.46 -1.25 -18.51
CA ASP A 306 -8.32 -0.91 -19.65
C ASP A 306 -9.82 -1.14 -19.36
N LYS A 307 -10.17 -1.81 -18.26
CA LYS A 307 -11.56 -1.99 -17.87
C LYS A 307 -12.21 -0.64 -17.51
N PRO A 308 -13.52 -0.45 -17.84
CA PRO A 308 -14.17 0.87 -17.74
C PRO A 308 -13.94 1.57 -16.40
N PHE A 309 -14.21 0.92 -15.27
CA PHE A 309 -14.09 1.55 -13.94
C PHE A 309 -12.64 1.89 -13.58
N LEU A 310 -11.66 1.07 -13.96
CA LEU A 310 -10.24 1.32 -13.72
C LEU A 310 -9.68 2.41 -14.65
N SER A 311 -10.11 2.42 -15.91
CA SER A 311 -9.75 3.47 -16.86
C SER A 311 -10.33 4.83 -16.43
N ALA A 312 -11.58 4.88 -15.98
CA ALA A 312 -12.20 6.07 -15.43
C ALA A 312 -11.46 6.60 -14.20
N TYR A 313 -11.15 5.71 -13.26
CA TYR A 313 -10.37 6.00 -12.06
C TYR A 313 -9.01 6.65 -12.38
N SER A 314 -8.22 6.03 -13.25
CA SER A 314 -6.89 6.55 -13.64
C SER A 314 -6.99 7.94 -14.28
N ARG A 315 -7.91 8.13 -15.23
CA ARG A 315 -8.09 9.41 -15.92
C ARG A 315 -8.60 10.52 -15.01
N LEU A 316 -9.52 10.20 -14.09
CA LEU A 316 -10.01 11.16 -13.11
C LEU A 316 -8.88 11.59 -12.16
N LEU A 317 -8.04 10.65 -11.69
CA LEU A 317 -6.91 10.95 -10.83
C LEU A 317 -5.92 11.91 -11.52
N ILE A 318 -5.55 11.66 -12.77
CA ILE A 318 -4.64 12.54 -13.54
C ILE A 318 -5.25 13.94 -13.66
N LYS A 319 -6.50 14.02 -14.12
CA LYS A 319 -7.20 15.30 -14.30
C LYS A 319 -7.27 16.11 -13.03
N THR A 320 -7.64 15.46 -11.92
CA THR A 320 -7.75 16.09 -10.59
C THR A 320 -6.39 16.57 -10.08
N CYS A 321 -5.36 15.74 -10.13
CA CYS A 321 -4.03 16.10 -9.70
C CYS A 321 -3.48 17.31 -10.47
N HIS A 322 -3.48 17.24 -11.79
CA HIS A 322 -2.89 18.28 -12.63
C HIS A 322 -3.64 19.61 -12.52
N LYS A 323 -4.98 19.58 -12.41
CA LYS A 323 -5.78 20.79 -12.12
C LYS A 323 -5.32 21.48 -10.83
N ARG A 324 -4.83 20.71 -9.83
CA ARG A 324 -4.44 21.21 -8.50
C ARG A 324 -2.93 21.42 -8.34
N GLY A 325 -2.16 21.20 -9.40
CA GLY A 325 -0.70 21.34 -9.37
C GLY A 325 0.00 20.20 -8.60
N ALA A 326 -0.66 19.06 -8.42
CA ALA A 326 -0.12 17.84 -7.83
C ALA A 326 0.32 16.85 -8.91
N LEU A 327 1.25 15.94 -8.58
CA LEU A 327 1.66 14.86 -9.46
C LEU A 327 0.66 13.71 -9.42
N ALA A 328 0.50 13.04 -10.57
CA ALA A 328 -0.36 11.87 -10.74
C ALA A 328 0.51 10.62 -10.96
N MET A 329 0.65 9.79 -9.94
CA MET A 329 1.49 8.58 -9.99
C MET A 329 0.69 7.38 -10.48
N GLY A 330 1.26 6.62 -11.43
CA GLY A 330 0.71 5.35 -11.89
C GLY A 330 0.89 4.21 -10.90
N GLY A 331 0.30 3.05 -11.22
CA GLY A 331 0.30 1.88 -10.35
C GLY A 331 1.53 0.98 -10.50
N MET A 332 1.59 -0.06 -9.65
CA MET A 332 2.69 -1.01 -9.63
C MET A 332 2.57 -2.04 -10.76
N ALA A 333 3.69 -2.26 -11.48
CA ALA A 333 3.91 -3.49 -12.24
C ALA A 333 4.47 -4.56 -11.29
N ALA A 334 3.63 -5.54 -10.96
CA ALA A 334 3.98 -6.59 -10.01
C ALA A 334 4.80 -7.75 -10.62
N PHE A 335 5.08 -7.73 -11.92
CA PHE A 335 5.88 -8.76 -12.58
C PHE A 335 7.31 -8.80 -12.04
N ILE A 336 7.89 -9.99 -12.06
CA ILE A 336 9.32 -10.21 -11.79
C ILE A 336 9.99 -10.80 -13.03
N PRO A 337 11.24 -10.41 -13.32
CA PRO A 337 12.00 -11.01 -14.42
C PRO A 337 12.13 -12.53 -14.25
N ALA A 338 11.91 -13.27 -15.34
CA ALA A 338 12.01 -14.72 -15.38
C ALA A 338 13.42 -15.17 -15.80
N LYS A 339 13.83 -16.38 -15.38
CA LYS A 339 15.09 -16.99 -15.83
C LYS A 339 15.00 -17.49 -17.26
N ASP A 340 13.83 -17.97 -17.68
CA ASP A 340 13.58 -18.39 -19.06
C ASP A 340 13.47 -17.15 -19.97
N ALA A 341 14.24 -17.14 -21.05
CA ALA A 341 14.36 -15.99 -21.94
C ALA A 341 13.04 -15.65 -22.66
N ALA A 342 12.28 -16.67 -23.10
CA ALA A 342 11.03 -16.45 -23.82
C ALA A 342 9.93 -15.93 -22.88
N ILE A 343 9.86 -16.47 -21.67
CA ILE A 343 8.95 -15.95 -20.62
C ILE A 343 9.35 -14.53 -20.23
N ASN A 344 10.65 -14.28 -20.09
CA ASN A 344 11.17 -12.97 -19.72
C ASN A 344 10.82 -11.90 -20.77
N GLU A 345 10.97 -12.20 -22.06
CA GLU A 345 10.55 -11.30 -23.15
C GLU A 345 9.08 -10.93 -23.04
N GLN A 346 8.20 -11.90 -22.75
CA GLN A 346 6.76 -11.64 -22.55
C GLN A 346 6.50 -10.76 -21.32
N VAL A 347 7.24 -10.97 -20.22
CA VAL A 347 7.13 -10.14 -19.01
C VAL A 347 7.48 -8.69 -19.33
N PHE A 348 8.63 -8.45 -19.98
CA PHE A 348 9.05 -7.10 -20.35
C PHE A 348 8.10 -6.43 -21.34
N ALA A 349 7.55 -7.17 -22.31
CA ALA A 349 6.53 -6.65 -23.24
C ALA A 349 5.26 -6.20 -22.51
N LYS A 350 4.77 -7.00 -21.55
CA LYS A 350 3.61 -6.64 -20.72
C LYS A 350 3.87 -5.41 -19.86
N VAL A 351 5.03 -5.35 -19.20
CA VAL A 351 5.43 -4.18 -18.39
C VAL A 351 5.52 -2.94 -19.27
N LYS A 352 6.17 -3.03 -20.42
CA LYS A 352 6.29 -1.92 -21.37
C LYS A 352 4.92 -1.40 -21.79
N ALA A 353 4.00 -2.26 -22.23
CA ALA A 353 2.66 -1.88 -22.64
C ALA A 353 1.85 -1.23 -21.50
N ASP A 354 2.00 -1.73 -20.27
CA ASP A 354 1.39 -1.14 -19.07
C ASP A 354 1.90 0.29 -18.83
N LYS A 355 3.22 0.49 -18.90
CA LYS A 355 3.83 1.80 -18.67
C LYS A 355 3.59 2.79 -19.82
N GLU A 356 3.53 2.32 -21.07
CA GLU A 356 3.12 3.12 -22.23
C GLU A 356 1.69 3.64 -22.06
N ARG A 357 0.76 2.82 -21.59
CA ARG A 357 -0.61 3.25 -21.29
C ARG A 357 -0.63 4.33 -20.20
N GLU A 358 0.11 4.12 -19.09
CA GLU A 358 0.18 5.09 -17.99
C GLU A 358 0.78 6.43 -18.46
N ALA A 359 1.94 6.40 -19.10
CA ALA A 359 2.62 7.58 -19.60
C ALA A 359 1.79 8.35 -20.64
N ASN A 360 1.17 7.64 -21.59
CA ASN A 360 0.31 8.26 -22.62
C ASN A 360 -0.99 8.82 -22.04
N ASN A 361 -1.48 8.28 -20.92
CA ASN A 361 -2.62 8.84 -20.19
C ASN A 361 -2.25 10.13 -19.44
N GLY A 362 -0.97 10.40 -19.21
CA GLY A 362 -0.49 11.61 -18.55
C GLY A 362 -0.01 11.41 -17.12
N HIS A 363 0.19 10.18 -16.65
CA HIS A 363 0.84 9.97 -15.36
C HIS A 363 2.27 10.53 -15.37
N ASP A 364 2.69 11.13 -14.25
CA ASP A 364 4.03 11.72 -14.08
C ASP A 364 5.11 10.67 -13.79
N GLY A 365 4.70 9.51 -13.33
CA GLY A 365 5.57 8.40 -12.99
C GLY A 365 4.78 7.14 -12.66
N THR A 366 5.51 6.10 -12.27
CA THR A 366 4.96 4.76 -12.05
C THR A 366 5.75 3.99 -10.99
N TRP A 367 5.19 2.85 -10.54
CA TRP A 367 5.87 1.92 -9.64
C TRP A 367 6.34 0.65 -10.35
N VAL A 368 7.47 0.14 -9.89
CA VAL A 368 7.95 -1.20 -10.19
C VAL A 368 8.22 -1.96 -8.88
N ALA A 369 7.94 -3.27 -8.89
CA ALA A 369 8.18 -4.14 -7.73
C ALA A 369 9.56 -4.80 -7.74
N HIS A 370 10.30 -4.69 -8.84
CA HIS A 370 11.60 -5.32 -9.01
C HIS A 370 12.58 -4.38 -9.74
N PRO A 371 13.83 -4.22 -9.26
CA PRO A 371 14.78 -3.29 -9.86
C PRO A 371 15.10 -3.61 -11.33
N GLY A 372 15.02 -4.87 -11.74
CA GLY A 372 15.22 -5.29 -13.14
C GLY A 372 14.19 -4.75 -14.14
N LEU A 373 13.09 -4.16 -13.66
CA LEU A 373 12.06 -3.53 -14.51
C LEU A 373 12.24 -2.02 -14.63
N ALA A 374 13.12 -1.43 -13.83
CA ALA A 374 13.29 0.02 -13.74
C ALA A 374 13.68 0.66 -15.08
N ASP A 375 14.64 0.08 -15.79
CA ASP A 375 15.14 0.62 -17.06
C ASP A 375 14.06 0.61 -18.15
N THR A 376 13.23 -0.44 -18.21
CA THR A 376 12.11 -0.52 -19.15
C THR A 376 11.07 0.57 -18.87
N ALA A 377 10.68 0.74 -17.60
CA ALA A 377 9.74 1.79 -17.21
C ALA A 377 10.34 3.18 -17.46
N MET A 378 11.61 3.40 -17.11
CA MET A 378 12.30 4.66 -17.31
C MET A 378 12.38 5.04 -18.80
N ALA A 379 12.67 4.09 -19.67
CA ALA A 379 12.72 4.32 -21.11
C ALA A 379 11.38 4.79 -21.68
N VAL A 380 10.28 4.21 -21.21
CA VAL A 380 8.91 4.62 -21.61
C VAL A 380 8.61 6.04 -21.18
N PHE A 381 8.83 6.39 -19.91
CA PHE A 381 8.55 7.74 -19.41
C PHE A 381 9.47 8.79 -20.04
N ASN A 382 10.76 8.44 -20.28
CA ASN A 382 11.68 9.32 -20.98
C ASN A 382 11.27 9.61 -22.43
N ALA A 383 10.63 8.64 -23.10
CA ALA A 383 10.14 8.82 -24.48
C ALA A 383 8.86 9.67 -24.54
N THR A 384 8.06 9.67 -23.47
CA THR A 384 6.75 10.33 -23.43
C THR A 384 6.82 11.75 -22.86
N ILE A 385 7.58 11.92 -21.76
CA ILE A 385 7.75 13.24 -21.12
C ILE A 385 8.63 14.11 -22.02
N ALA A 386 8.16 15.33 -22.30
CA ALA A 386 8.85 16.26 -23.18
C ALA A 386 10.30 16.50 -22.74
N ALA A 387 11.19 16.67 -23.71
CA ALA A 387 12.62 16.90 -23.46
C ALA A 387 12.82 18.12 -22.55
N GLY A 388 13.56 17.93 -21.45
CA GLY A 388 13.80 18.96 -20.43
C GLY A 388 12.73 19.08 -19.34
N ALA A 389 11.54 18.46 -19.52
CA ALA A 389 10.53 18.37 -18.47
C ALA A 389 10.85 17.21 -17.51
N LYS A 390 10.39 17.34 -16.26
CA LYS A 390 10.53 16.32 -15.21
C LYS A 390 9.25 15.51 -15.00
N ASN A 391 8.10 16.04 -15.43
CA ASN A 391 6.78 15.48 -15.21
C ASN A 391 5.79 15.93 -16.31
N GLN A 392 4.54 15.54 -16.20
CA GLN A 392 3.47 15.82 -17.15
C GLN A 392 2.34 16.68 -16.55
N ILE A 393 2.61 17.45 -15.51
CA ILE A 393 1.59 18.23 -14.77
C ILE A 393 0.78 19.18 -15.67
N GLY A 394 1.30 19.54 -16.85
CA GLY A 394 0.59 20.33 -17.86
C GLY A 394 -0.44 19.56 -18.69
N VAL A 395 -0.53 18.24 -18.55
CA VAL A 395 -1.52 17.40 -19.27
C VAL A 395 -2.85 17.42 -18.51
N LEU A 396 -3.67 18.44 -18.75
CA LEU A 396 -4.91 18.69 -17.98
C LEU A 396 -6.09 17.81 -18.39
N ARG A 397 -5.99 17.05 -19.49
CA ARG A 397 -7.06 16.17 -20.02
C ARG A 397 -8.40 16.90 -20.20
N GLU A 398 -8.35 18.13 -20.69
CA GLU A 398 -9.55 18.96 -20.91
C GLU A 398 -10.50 18.37 -21.95
N GLN A 399 -9.96 17.59 -22.90
CA GLN A 399 -10.73 16.90 -23.94
C GLN A 399 -11.57 15.73 -23.42
N ASP A 400 -11.30 15.24 -22.21
CA ASP A 400 -12.07 14.12 -21.65
C ASP A 400 -13.47 14.56 -21.27
N ALA A 401 -14.47 13.76 -21.63
CA ALA A 401 -15.81 13.92 -21.08
C ALA A 401 -15.78 13.87 -19.54
N PRO A 402 -16.70 14.53 -18.86
CA PRO A 402 -16.83 14.42 -17.40
C PRO A 402 -16.96 12.97 -16.97
N ILE A 403 -16.14 12.55 -16.02
CA ILE A 403 -16.23 11.23 -15.42
C ILE A 403 -17.23 11.27 -14.27
N THR A 404 -18.20 10.38 -14.33
CA THR A 404 -19.33 10.30 -13.39
C THR A 404 -19.20 9.11 -12.44
N ALA A 405 -20.05 9.06 -11.42
CA ALA A 405 -20.13 7.91 -10.55
C ALA A 405 -20.46 6.61 -11.32
N THR A 406 -21.29 6.71 -12.36
CA THR A 406 -21.60 5.55 -13.23
C THR A 406 -20.35 4.97 -13.88
N ASP A 407 -19.42 5.83 -14.34
CA ASP A 407 -18.17 5.37 -14.96
C ASP A 407 -17.25 4.70 -13.93
N LEU A 408 -17.17 5.26 -12.72
CA LEU A 408 -16.33 4.74 -11.62
C LEU A 408 -16.87 3.44 -11.01
N LEU A 409 -18.18 3.21 -11.14
CA LEU A 409 -18.87 2.03 -10.64
C LEU A 409 -19.24 1.03 -11.75
N ALA A 410 -18.76 1.25 -12.97
CA ALA A 410 -19.13 0.42 -14.12
C ALA A 410 -18.80 -1.06 -13.83
N PRO A 411 -19.72 -2.00 -14.13
CA PRO A 411 -19.46 -3.43 -13.99
C PRO A 411 -18.27 -3.86 -14.84
N CYS A 412 -17.52 -4.84 -14.34
CA CYS A 412 -16.45 -5.49 -15.07
C CYS A 412 -16.92 -6.86 -15.54
N GLU A 413 -17.11 -6.99 -16.85
CA GLU A 413 -17.49 -8.26 -17.46
C GLU A 413 -16.30 -9.16 -17.69
N GLY A 414 -16.54 -10.47 -17.67
CA GLY A 414 -15.57 -11.52 -17.90
C GLY A 414 -16.00 -12.86 -17.28
N GLU A 415 -15.28 -13.89 -17.65
CA GLU A 415 -15.54 -15.24 -17.13
C GLU A 415 -14.97 -15.44 -15.72
N ARG A 416 -15.57 -16.37 -15.00
CA ARG A 416 -15.07 -16.98 -13.76
C ARG A 416 -14.75 -18.40 -14.07
N THR A 417 -13.46 -18.75 -14.07
CA THR A 417 -13.03 -20.10 -14.45
C THR A 417 -12.62 -20.92 -13.25
N GLU A 418 -12.71 -22.24 -13.36
CA GLU A 418 -12.18 -23.14 -12.33
C GLU A 418 -10.66 -22.94 -12.16
N ALA A 419 -9.93 -22.74 -13.25
CA ALA A 419 -8.50 -22.46 -13.22
C ALA A 419 -8.19 -21.15 -12.49
N GLY A 420 -8.97 -20.08 -12.72
CA GLY A 420 -8.87 -18.81 -12.02
C GLY A 420 -9.13 -18.95 -10.51
N MET A 421 -10.18 -19.69 -10.13
CA MET A 421 -10.48 -19.95 -8.72
C MET A 421 -9.35 -20.73 -8.04
N ARG A 422 -8.82 -21.77 -8.66
CA ARG A 422 -7.69 -22.57 -8.14
C ARG A 422 -6.42 -21.72 -8.01
N THR A 423 -6.15 -20.85 -8.97
CA THR A 423 -5.03 -19.91 -8.89
C THR A 423 -5.19 -18.94 -7.72
N ASN A 424 -6.39 -18.39 -7.51
CA ASN A 424 -6.68 -17.52 -6.36
C ASN A 424 -6.44 -18.26 -5.03
N ILE A 425 -6.85 -19.52 -4.92
CA ILE A 425 -6.62 -20.35 -3.72
C ILE A 425 -5.11 -20.51 -3.48
N ARG A 426 -4.34 -20.94 -4.48
CA ARG A 426 -2.90 -21.18 -4.34
C ARG A 426 -2.12 -19.92 -4.00
N VAL A 427 -2.47 -18.80 -4.63
CA VAL A 427 -1.83 -17.50 -4.35
C VAL A 427 -2.11 -17.07 -2.92
N ALA A 428 -3.38 -17.05 -2.51
CA ALA A 428 -3.73 -16.60 -1.16
C ALA A 428 -3.16 -17.53 -0.08
N LEU A 429 -3.18 -18.86 -0.30
CA LEU A 429 -2.59 -19.85 0.62
C LEU A 429 -1.09 -19.62 0.83
N GLN A 430 -0.32 -19.52 -0.25
CA GLN A 430 1.14 -19.32 -0.17
C GLN A 430 1.49 -17.95 0.39
N TYR A 431 0.70 -16.92 0.07
CA TYR A 431 0.89 -15.60 0.64
C TYR A 431 0.64 -15.58 2.14
N LEU A 432 -0.50 -16.13 2.60
CA LEU A 432 -0.83 -16.22 4.02
C LEU A 432 0.23 -16.99 4.80
N GLU A 433 0.71 -18.10 4.25
CA GLU A 433 1.80 -18.88 4.88
C GLU A 433 3.07 -18.05 5.05
N ALA A 434 3.48 -17.34 4.00
CA ALA A 434 4.65 -16.48 4.06
C ALA A 434 4.45 -15.32 5.06
N TRP A 435 3.26 -14.72 5.05
CA TRP A 435 2.94 -13.57 5.90
C TRP A 435 2.96 -13.92 7.39
N ILE A 436 2.33 -15.03 7.79
CA ILE A 436 2.37 -15.49 9.19
C ILE A 436 3.77 -15.99 9.63
N ASN A 437 4.67 -16.24 8.67
CA ASN A 437 6.10 -16.46 8.93
C ASN A 437 6.92 -15.15 8.89
N GLY A 438 6.28 -13.99 8.83
CA GLY A 438 6.95 -12.69 8.88
C GLY A 438 7.42 -12.16 7.52
N ASN A 439 6.94 -12.69 6.38
CA ASN A 439 7.30 -12.22 5.05
C ASN A 439 6.07 -11.65 4.32
N GLY A 440 6.00 -10.34 4.16
CA GLY A 440 4.87 -9.63 3.56
C GLY A 440 4.97 -9.40 2.04
N CYS A 441 6.08 -9.80 1.39
CA CYS A 441 6.28 -9.61 -0.05
C CYS A 441 6.95 -10.85 -0.65
N VAL A 442 6.22 -11.59 -1.49
CA VAL A 442 6.60 -12.96 -1.90
C VAL A 442 6.44 -13.17 -3.40
N PRO A 443 7.49 -13.69 -4.10
CA PRO A 443 7.36 -14.07 -5.50
C PRO A 443 6.53 -15.36 -5.61
N ILE A 444 5.34 -15.26 -6.21
CA ILE A 444 4.46 -16.39 -6.47
C ILE A 444 4.04 -16.35 -7.95
N TYR A 445 4.28 -17.43 -8.69
CA TYR A 445 3.92 -17.60 -10.11
C TYR A 445 4.30 -16.41 -11.01
N GLY A 446 5.50 -15.85 -10.82
CA GLY A 446 6.03 -14.75 -11.63
C GLY A 446 5.53 -13.35 -11.28
N LEU A 447 4.77 -13.22 -10.19
CA LEU A 447 4.35 -11.94 -9.62
C LEU A 447 4.92 -11.76 -8.23
N MET A 448 5.25 -10.52 -7.87
CA MET A 448 5.55 -10.13 -6.51
C MET A 448 4.22 -9.87 -5.81
N GLU A 449 3.76 -10.86 -5.05
CA GLU A 449 2.51 -10.76 -4.29
C GLU A 449 2.75 -10.03 -2.97
N ASP A 450 1.84 -9.13 -2.63
CA ASP A 450 1.74 -8.41 -1.37
C ASP A 450 0.33 -8.57 -0.76
N ALA A 451 0.03 -7.87 0.32
CA ALA A 451 -1.28 -7.97 0.95
C ALA A 451 -2.42 -7.61 -0.02
N ALA A 452 -2.24 -6.57 -0.85
CA ALA A 452 -3.28 -6.11 -1.78
C ALA A 452 -3.67 -7.17 -2.81
N THR A 453 -2.69 -7.85 -3.39
CA THR A 453 -2.94 -8.88 -4.41
C THR A 453 -3.55 -10.15 -3.83
N ALA A 454 -3.14 -10.55 -2.63
CA ALA A 454 -3.73 -11.67 -1.89
C ALA A 454 -5.18 -11.38 -1.47
N GLU A 455 -5.48 -10.12 -1.12
CA GLU A 455 -6.84 -9.67 -0.81
C GLU A 455 -7.79 -9.84 -1.99
N ILE A 456 -7.37 -9.49 -3.21
CA ILE A 456 -8.19 -9.71 -4.41
C ILE A 456 -8.51 -11.21 -4.55
N SER A 457 -7.51 -12.06 -4.38
CA SER A 457 -7.67 -13.51 -4.55
C SER A 457 -8.71 -14.09 -3.59
N ARG A 458 -8.64 -13.78 -2.28
CA ARG A 458 -9.58 -14.32 -1.30
C ARG A 458 -10.97 -13.69 -1.41
N THR A 459 -11.04 -12.36 -1.63
CA THR A 459 -12.33 -11.65 -1.66
C THR A 459 -13.13 -11.91 -2.91
N SER A 460 -12.48 -12.18 -4.05
CA SER A 460 -13.16 -12.64 -5.25
C SER A 460 -13.93 -13.94 -5.00
N ILE A 461 -13.29 -14.92 -4.34
CA ILE A 461 -13.95 -16.20 -3.99
C ILE A 461 -15.09 -15.96 -3.01
N TRP A 462 -14.86 -15.14 -1.97
CA TRP A 462 -15.91 -14.78 -1.01
C TRP A 462 -17.14 -14.17 -1.72
N GLN A 463 -16.91 -13.22 -2.65
CA GLN A 463 -17.98 -12.57 -3.41
C GLN A 463 -18.72 -13.55 -4.32
N TRP A 464 -18.02 -14.49 -4.96
CA TRP A 464 -18.64 -15.53 -5.79
C TRP A 464 -19.52 -16.46 -4.97
N ILE A 465 -19.07 -16.88 -3.78
CA ILE A 465 -19.87 -17.65 -2.82
C ILE A 465 -21.11 -16.86 -2.41
N ARG A 466 -20.91 -15.61 -1.97
CA ARG A 466 -21.96 -14.73 -1.46
C ARG A 466 -23.11 -14.57 -2.45
N HIS A 467 -22.81 -14.50 -3.74
CA HIS A 467 -23.81 -14.29 -4.80
C HIS A 467 -24.14 -15.54 -5.62
N GLY A 468 -23.70 -16.71 -5.20
CA GLY A 468 -23.99 -17.96 -5.87
C GLY A 468 -23.58 -17.96 -7.35
N LYS A 469 -22.42 -17.36 -7.68
CA LYS A 469 -21.96 -17.24 -9.07
C LYS A 469 -21.49 -18.59 -9.59
N SER A 470 -21.71 -18.83 -10.89
CA SER A 470 -21.23 -20.04 -11.55
C SER A 470 -19.89 -19.80 -12.22
N LEU A 471 -19.05 -20.84 -12.20
CA LEU A 471 -17.86 -20.93 -13.04
C LEU A 471 -18.27 -21.24 -14.48
N SER A 472 -17.37 -21.00 -15.44
CA SER A 472 -17.61 -21.23 -16.88
C SER A 472 -17.97 -22.69 -17.23
N ASN A 473 -17.61 -23.67 -16.37
CA ASN A 473 -17.98 -25.08 -16.51
C ASN A 473 -19.35 -25.42 -15.87
N GLY A 474 -20.11 -24.44 -15.39
CA GLY A 474 -21.44 -24.59 -14.80
C GLY A 474 -21.46 -24.90 -13.31
N LYS A 475 -20.32 -25.14 -12.65
CA LYS A 475 -20.28 -25.38 -11.20
C LYS A 475 -20.62 -24.09 -10.46
N VAL A 476 -21.56 -24.14 -9.52
CA VAL A 476 -21.87 -23.01 -8.62
C VAL A 476 -20.82 -22.93 -7.53
N VAL A 477 -20.29 -21.73 -7.28
CA VAL A 477 -19.29 -21.51 -6.22
C VAL A 477 -19.98 -21.48 -4.86
N THR A 478 -19.70 -22.50 -4.05
CA THR A 478 -20.22 -22.66 -2.68
C THR A 478 -19.08 -22.81 -1.69
N LYS A 479 -19.38 -22.70 -0.40
CA LYS A 479 -18.38 -22.95 0.67
C LYS A 479 -17.84 -24.38 0.59
N GLU A 480 -18.68 -25.36 0.23
CA GLU A 480 -18.32 -26.78 0.07
C GLU A 480 -17.35 -26.97 -1.10
N LEU A 481 -17.66 -26.37 -2.27
CA LEU A 481 -16.78 -26.42 -3.44
C LEU A 481 -15.42 -25.75 -3.12
N PHE A 482 -15.44 -24.61 -2.42
CA PHE A 482 -14.21 -23.95 -2.00
C PHE A 482 -13.37 -24.84 -1.08
N ARG A 483 -13.96 -25.45 -0.04
CA ARG A 483 -13.25 -26.37 0.88
C ARG A 483 -12.64 -27.55 0.16
N GLN A 484 -13.41 -28.16 -0.78
CA GLN A 484 -12.90 -29.25 -1.62
C GLN A 484 -11.67 -28.78 -2.41
N MET A 485 -11.77 -27.64 -3.11
CA MET A 485 -10.65 -27.11 -3.90
C MET A 485 -9.48 -26.70 -3.03
N LEU A 486 -9.71 -26.11 -1.85
CA LEU A 486 -8.63 -25.76 -0.91
C LEU A 486 -7.84 -27.00 -0.48
N ALA A 487 -8.53 -28.11 -0.17
CA ALA A 487 -7.87 -29.36 0.17
C ALA A 487 -7.04 -29.93 -1.00
N GLU A 488 -7.57 -29.86 -2.21
CA GLU A 488 -6.86 -30.27 -3.43
C GLU A 488 -5.63 -29.38 -3.69
N GLU A 489 -5.77 -28.06 -3.57
CA GLU A 489 -4.69 -27.12 -3.82
C GLU A 489 -3.61 -27.14 -2.73
N LEU A 490 -3.93 -27.51 -1.49
CA LEU A 490 -2.93 -27.78 -0.43
C LEU A 490 -1.97 -28.90 -0.86
N GLU A 491 -2.49 -29.98 -1.45
CA GLU A 491 -1.63 -31.08 -1.96
C GLU A 491 -0.82 -30.65 -3.20
N VAL A 492 -1.38 -29.79 -4.06
CA VAL A 492 -0.64 -29.22 -5.20
C VAL A 492 0.53 -28.35 -4.68
N VAL A 493 0.27 -27.42 -3.77
CA VAL A 493 1.30 -26.56 -3.19
C VAL A 493 2.37 -27.37 -2.46
N LYS A 494 1.97 -28.40 -1.72
CA LYS A 494 2.89 -29.32 -1.04
C LYS A 494 3.83 -30.01 -2.02
N ALA A 495 3.31 -30.45 -3.17
CA ALA A 495 4.13 -31.05 -4.22
C ALA A 495 5.08 -30.02 -4.85
N GLU A 496 4.63 -28.79 -5.07
CA GLU A 496 5.43 -27.69 -5.65
C GLU A 496 6.59 -27.25 -4.74
N VAL A 497 6.31 -27.03 -3.44
CA VAL A 497 7.32 -26.55 -2.48
C VAL A 497 8.25 -27.65 -1.97
N GLY A 498 7.82 -28.91 -2.07
CA GLY A 498 8.54 -30.08 -1.61
C GLY A 498 8.42 -30.33 -0.09
N THR A 499 8.67 -31.59 0.31
CA THR A 499 8.44 -32.07 1.68
C THR A 499 9.17 -31.26 2.75
N ALA A 500 10.43 -30.90 2.53
CA ALA A 500 11.23 -30.20 3.50
C ALA A 500 10.67 -28.79 3.79
N ARG A 501 10.33 -28.02 2.74
CA ARG A 501 9.73 -26.67 2.89
C ARG A 501 8.34 -26.74 3.51
N TRP A 502 7.54 -27.76 3.11
CA TRP A 502 6.22 -27.97 3.67
C TRP A 502 6.26 -28.24 5.18
N GLN A 503 7.17 -29.11 5.64
CA GLN A 503 7.32 -29.44 7.04
C GLN A 503 7.86 -28.28 7.91
N ALA A 504 8.70 -27.43 7.30
CA ALA A 504 9.25 -26.24 7.97
C ALA A 504 8.28 -25.04 7.96
N GLY A 505 7.21 -25.10 7.17
CA GLY A 505 6.25 -24.00 6.98
C GLY A 505 5.00 -24.15 7.84
N ARG A 506 4.13 -23.12 7.76
CA ARG A 506 2.86 -23.04 8.49
C ARG A 506 1.66 -23.19 7.53
N PHE A 507 1.77 -24.05 6.49
CA PHE A 507 0.76 -24.21 5.45
C PHE A 507 -0.60 -24.70 5.97
N ALA A 508 -0.63 -25.57 6.97
CA ALA A 508 -1.87 -26.02 7.59
C ALA A 508 -2.63 -24.85 8.23
N GLU A 509 -1.91 -24.04 9.03
CA GLU A 509 -2.47 -22.85 9.68
C GLU A 509 -2.90 -21.77 8.66
N ALA A 510 -2.14 -21.59 7.59
CA ALA A 510 -2.53 -20.70 6.49
C ALA A 510 -3.80 -21.18 5.80
N GLY A 511 -3.97 -22.50 5.63
CA GLY A 511 -5.20 -23.10 5.09
C GLY A 511 -6.42 -22.87 5.99
N GLU A 512 -6.24 -23.04 7.32
CA GLU A 512 -7.29 -22.74 8.31
C GLU A 512 -7.68 -21.26 8.28
N LEU A 513 -6.69 -20.36 8.27
CA LEU A 513 -6.94 -18.91 8.17
C LEU A 513 -7.66 -18.56 6.85
N MET A 514 -7.23 -19.15 5.74
CA MET A 514 -7.86 -18.91 4.44
C MET A 514 -9.32 -19.38 4.44
N GLU A 515 -9.62 -20.54 5.03
CA GLU A 515 -11.00 -21.03 5.17
C GLU A 515 -11.82 -20.08 6.04
N GLU A 516 -11.28 -19.69 7.19
CA GLU A 516 -11.93 -18.76 8.12
C GLU A 516 -12.36 -17.47 7.41
N ILE A 517 -11.42 -16.79 6.73
CA ILE A 517 -11.68 -15.47 6.12
C ILE A 517 -12.50 -15.55 4.82
N THR A 518 -12.45 -16.68 4.11
CA THR A 518 -13.17 -16.87 2.84
C THR A 518 -14.59 -17.41 3.06
N CYS A 519 -14.80 -18.25 4.08
CA CYS A 519 -16.12 -18.81 4.39
C CYS A 519 -16.93 -18.01 5.42
N ALA A 520 -16.39 -16.89 5.93
CA ALA A 520 -17.10 -16.01 6.86
C ALA A 520 -18.41 -15.49 6.23
N ASP A 521 -19.48 -15.42 7.02
CA ASP A 521 -20.78 -14.90 6.56
C ASP A 521 -20.73 -13.40 6.27
N THR A 522 -19.89 -12.68 7.01
CA THR A 522 -19.54 -11.28 6.77
C THR A 522 -18.11 -11.21 6.29
N LEU A 523 -17.86 -10.43 5.23
CA LEU A 523 -16.51 -10.24 4.71
C LEU A 523 -15.61 -9.65 5.80
N ILE A 524 -14.54 -10.36 6.14
CA ILE A 524 -13.47 -9.84 7.01
C ILE A 524 -12.76 -8.69 6.28
N ASP A 525 -12.63 -7.56 6.94
CA ASP A 525 -12.18 -6.30 6.33
C ASP A 525 -10.81 -6.39 5.66
N PHE A 526 -9.84 -7.00 6.36
CA PHE A 526 -8.48 -7.23 5.84
C PHE A 526 -7.95 -8.57 6.36
N LEU A 527 -7.29 -9.34 5.50
CA LEU A 527 -6.63 -10.60 5.89
C LEU A 527 -5.53 -10.38 6.95
N THR A 528 -4.94 -9.20 6.93
CA THR A 528 -3.89 -8.81 7.87
C THR A 528 -4.39 -8.66 9.31
N LEU A 529 -5.67 -8.39 9.55
CA LEU A 529 -6.22 -8.28 10.89
C LEU A 529 -6.20 -9.63 11.65
N PRO A 530 -6.86 -10.71 11.18
CA PRO A 530 -6.76 -12.02 11.83
C PRO A 530 -5.36 -12.65 11.65
N GLY A 531 -4.65 -12.32 10.57
CA GLY A 531 -3.27 -12.75 10.37
C GLY A 531 -2.31 -12.18 11.40
N TYR A 532 -2.49 -10.92 11.81
CA TYR A 532 -1.63 -10.26 12.80
C TYR A 532 -1.68 -10.93 14.17
N GLU A 533 -2.78 -11.55 14.53
CA GLU A 533 -2.89 -12.32 15.78
C GLU A 533 -2.07 -13.62 15.74
N ARG A 534 -1.72 -14.09 14.55
CA ARG A 534 -0.93 -15.31 14.30
C ARG A 534 0.55 -15.04 14.01
N LEU A 535 0.93 -13.77 13.91
CA LEU A 535 2.29 -13.32 13.60
C LEU A 535 3.22 -13.29 14.82
#